data_f6fe986dde3d110500aaf3f7f04e8a11
#
_entry.id   f6fe986dde3d110500aaf3f7f04e8a11
#
_cell.length_a   1.000
_cell.length_b   1.000
_cell.length_c   1.000
_cell.angle_alpha   90.00
_cell.angle_beta   90.00
_cell.angle_gamma   90.00
#
_symmetry.space_group_name_H-M   'P 1'
#
loop_
_entity.id
_entity.type
_entity.pdbx_description
1 polymer ?
#
loop_
_entity_poly.entity_id
_entity_poly.type
_entity_poly.pdbx_seq_one_letter_code
_entity_poly.pdbx_strand_id
1 'polypeptide(L)'
;MRDQRNQDQDVGTPEHRQATLPAEITDAAAGAEAVVFVCATCSVPLTGPLTRLPEVPEAPYYAWWDADEPGPSPATVPSGCYAVETEPYGGPLVVAQAPGPVMPRHGGHWNVEGKPLVSQGPRGNIVINPDDARGLELQHASPACCGATPDGGMNQLCACGTLVATLCSDCCLPYELHLSAEHVRAVRP
;
A
#
# COMPACT_ATOMS: atom_id res chain seq x y z
N MET A 1 57.84 21.29 4.07
CA MET A 1 57.67 20.14 4.95
C MET A 1 56.51 20.46 5.88
N ARG A 2 55.31 19.96 5.57
CA ARG A 2 54.13 19.91 6.49
C ARG A 2 53.53 18.54 6.34
N ASP A 3 53.62 17.79 7.41
CA ASP A 3 53.14 16.45 7.64
C ASP A 3 51.60 16.52 7.78
N GLN A 4 50.86 15.90 6.86
CA GLN A 4 49.40 15.71 6.96
C GLN A 4 49.15 14.28 7.40
N ARG A 5 48.87 14.12 8.68
CA ARG A 5 48.40 12.85 9.26
C ARG A 5 46.99 12.56 8.75
N ASN A 6 46.91 11.45 8.07
CA ASN A 6 45.70 10.77 7.63
C ASN A 6 44.93 10.30 8.87
N GLN A 7 43.72 10.81 9.08
CA GLN A 7 42.79 10.28 10.08
C GLN A 7 41.84 9.37 9.35
N ASP A 8 42.06 8.06 9.47
CA ASP A 8 41.11 7.03 9.10
C ASP A 8 39.87 7.16 9.99
N GLN A 9 38.78 7.65 9.41
CA GLN A 9 37.44 7.58 10.04
C GLN A 9 36.84 6.22 9.69
N ASP A 10 36.77 5.39 10.71
CA ASP A 10 36.05 4.12 10.72
C ASP A 10 34.54 4.41 10.51
N VAL A 11 34.04 4.18 9.30
CA VAL A 11 32.65 4.34 8.93
C VAL A 11 31.96 3.02 9.30
N GLY A 12 31.43 2.98 10.52
CA GLY A 12 30.62 1.86 10.98
C GLY A 12 29.43 1.62 10.05
N THR A 13 29.32 0.40 9.57
CA THR A 13 28.21 -0.12 8.75
C THR A 13 26.87 0.12 9.47
N PRO A 14 25.87 0.78 8.86
CA PRO A 14 24.57 0.93 9.50
C PRO A 14 23.90 -0.43 9.61
N GLU A 15 23.70 -0.91 10.84
CA GLU A 15 22.82 -2.05 11.11
C GLU A 15 21.40 -1.72 10.62
N HIS A 16 20.90 -2.48 9.67
CA HIS A 16 19.50 -2.49 9.26
C HIS A 16 18.62 -2.77 10.50
N ARG A 17 18.12 -1.72 11.12
CA ARG A 17 17.05 -1.84 12.11
C ARG A 17 15.78 -2.26 11.39
N GLN A 18 15.49 -3.55 11.37
CA GLN A 18 14.15 -4.04 11.11
C GLN A 18 13.21 -3.35 12.10
N ALA A 19 12.20 -2.65 11.58
CA ALA A 19 11.18 -2.02 12.40
C ALA A 19 10.45 -3.12 13.19
N THR A 20 10.73 -3.19 14.48
CA THR A 20 10.04 -4.11 15.38
C THR A 20 8.63 -3.56 15.59
N LEU A 21 7.62 -4.36 15.19
CA LEU A 21 6.21 -4.03 15.42
C LEU A 21 5.97 -3.71 16.90
N PRO A 22 5.16 -2.70 17.23
CA PRO A 22 4.72 -2.46 18.60
C PRO A 22 4.05 -3.71 19.16
N ALA A 23 4.40 -4.11 20.37
CA ALA A 23 3.89 -5.32 21.02
C ALA A 23 2.36 -5.36 21.16
N GLU A 24 1.70 -4.20 21.10
CA GLU A 24 0.23 -4.08 21.16
C GLU A 24 -0.50 -4.63 19.94
N ILE A 25 0.16 -4.68 18.76
CA ILE A 25 -0.46 -5.24 17.53
C ILE A 25 -0.45 -6.76 17.55
N THR A 26 0.51 -7.38 18.22
CA THR A 26 0.63 -8.84 18.32
C THR A 26 -0.42 -9.50 19.20
N ASP A 27 -0.94 -8.78 20.20
CA ASP A 27 -1.91 -9.33 21.16
C ASP A 27 -3.36 -9.33 20.63
N ALA A 28 -3.70 -8.36 19.74
CA ALA A 28 -5.03 -8.30 19.10
C ALA A 28 -5.24 -9.38 18.02
N ALA A 29 -4.17 -9.96 17.48
CA ALA A 29 -4.22 -10.96 16.42
C ALA A 29 -4.39 -12.40 16.95
N ALA A 30 -4.21 -12.64 18.23
CA ALA A 30 -4.12 -14.00 18.82
C ALA A 30 -5.43 -14.82 18.83
N GLY A 31 -6.55 -14.30 18.31
CA GLY A 31 -7.84 -14.99 18.24
C GLY A 31 -8.57 -14.88 16.90
N ALA A 32 -8.03 -14.16 15.93
CA ALA A 32 -8.68 -13.97 14.64
C ALA A 32 -8.33 -15.14 13.68
N GLU A 33 -9.38 -15.78 13.13
CA GLU A 33 -9.21 -16.84 12.12
C GLU A 33 -8.54 -16.26 10.87
N ALA A 34 -7.43 -16.86 10.44
CA ALA A 34 -6.73 -16.44 9.23
C ALA A 34 -7.58 -16.77 7.99
N VAL A 35 -7.48 -15.92 6.97
CA VAL A 35 -8.16 -16.12 5.69
C VAL A 35 -7.17 -15.99 4.53
N VAL A 36 -7.48 -16.65 3.43
CA VAL A 36 -6.79 -16.50 2.14
C VAL A 36 -7.74 -15.78 1.20
N PHE A 37 -7.29 -14.74 0.52
CA PHE A 37 -8.07 -14.10 -0.54
C PHE A 37 -7.79 -14.78 -1.87
N VAL A 38 -8.87 -15.09 -2.59
CA VAL A 38 -8.83 -15.74 -3.90
C VAL A 38 -9.59 -14.89 -4.92
N CYS A 39 -9.20 -14.98 -6.18
CA CYS A 39 -9.96 -14.38 -7.28
C CYS A 39 -11.38 -14.91 -7.33
N ALA A 40 -12.40 -14.06 -7.36
CA ALA A 40 -13.79 -14.47 -7.42
C ALA A 40 -14.12 -15.21 -8.73
N THR A 41 -13.41 -14.89 -9.82
CA THR A 41 -13.63 -15.48 -11.16
C THR A 41 -13.03 -16.89 -11.28
N CYS A 42 -11.74 -17.07 -10.94
CA CYS A 42 -11.03 -18.33 -11.21
C CYS A 42 -10.61 -19.11 -9.97
N SER A 43 -10.83 -18.54 -8.78
CA SER A 43 -10.50 -19.15 -7.48
C SER A 43 -9.00 -19.33 -7.20
N VAL A 44 -8.12 -18.77 -8.03
CA VAL A 44 -6.68 -18.77 -7.75
C VAL A 44 -6.40 -17.96 -6.48
N PRO A 45 -5.56 -18.47 -5.56
CA PRO A 45 -5.11 -17.71 -4.39
C PRO A 45 -4.31 -16.47 -4.80
N LEU A 46 -4.71 -15.32 -4.24
CA LEU A 46 -4.05 -14.03 -4.46
C LEU A 46 -3.17 -13.63 -3.26
N THR A 47 -3.33 -14.32 -2.13
CA THR A 47 -2.54 -14.10 -0.91
C THR A 47 -2.18 -15.42 -0.23
N GLY A 48 -1.27 -15.36 0.77
CA GLY A 48 -1.17 -16.35 1.82
C GLY A 48 -2.28 -16.20 2.86
N PRO A 49 -2.22 -16.95 3.98
CA PRO A 49 -3.08 -16.72 5.13
C PRO A 49 -2.80 -15.35 5.75
N LEU A 50 -3.85 -14.55 5.95
CA LEU A 50 -3.77 -13.21 6.54
C LEU A 50 -4.72 -13.10 7.74
N THR A 51 -4.29 -12.37 8.77
CA THR A 51 -5.07 -12.08 9.98
C THR A 51 -5.67 -10.69 9.90
N ARG A 52 -6.92 -10.54 10.33
CA ARG A 52 -7.64 -9.28 10.26
C ARG A 52 -7.17 -8.30 11.35
N LEU A 53 -6.89 -7.07 10.95
CA LEU A 53 -6.76 -5.91 11.82
C LEU A 53 -8.13 -5.23 12.02
N PRO A 54 -8.34 -4.51 13.13
CA PRO A 54 -9.59 -3.81 13.39
C PRO A 54 -9.86 -2.69 12.39
N GLU A 55 -8.81 -1.99 11.96
CA GLU A 55 -8.85 -0.87 11.02
C GLU A 55 -7.56 -0.80 10.20
N VAL A 56 -7.55 -0.01 9.12
CA VAL A 56 -6.35 0.26 8.35
C VAL A 56 -5.46 1.19 9.17
N PRO A 57 -4.20 0.82 9.44
CA PRO A 57 -3.28 1.68 10.19
C PRO A 57 -3.00 3.01 9.49
N GLU A 58 -2.46 3.97 10.20
CA GLU A 58 -1.87 5.15 9.57
C GLU A 58 -0.66 4.75 8.74
N ALA A 59 -0.52 5.38 7.56
CA ALA A 59 0.64 5.15 6.72
C ALA A 59 1.91 5.67 7.44
N PRO A 60 2.99 4.88 7.44
CA PRO A 60 4.26 5.35 7.99
C PRO A 60 4.74 6.62 7.28
N TYR A 61 5.26 7.58 8.04
CA TYR A 61 5.94 8.72 7.43
C TYR A 61 7.21 8.23 6.71
N TYR A 62 7.37 8.63 5.46
CA TYR A 62 8.53 8.29 4.65
C TYR A 62 9.06 9.52 3.91
N ALA A 63 10.29 9.88 4.23
CA ALA A 63 11.00 10.98 3.59
C ALA A 63 11.77 10.43 2.37
N TRP A 64 11.07 10.20 1.26
CA TRP A 64 11.65 9.62 0.05
C TRP A 64 12.84 10.42 -0.52
N TRP A 65 12.90 11.72 -0.23
CA TRP A 65 13.99 12.59 -0.66
C TRP A 65 15.28 12.42 0.16
N ASP A 66 15.22 11.76 1.32
CA ASP A 66 16.36 11.43 2.18
C ASP A 66 16.76 9.95 2.05
N ALA A 67 16.07 9.18 1.20
CA ALA A 67 16.34 7.76 1.01
C ALA A 67 17.59 7.56 0.15
N ASP A 68 18.48 6.65 0.54
CA ASP A 68 19.68 6.30 -0.20
C ASP A 68 19.36 5.69 -1.58
N GLU A 69 18.27 4.99 -1.68
CA GLU A 69 17.76 4.40 -2.93
C GLU A 69 16.28 4.71 -3.13
N PRO A 70 15.85 5.06 -4.35
CA PRO A 70 14.42 5.22 -4.67
C PRO A 70 13.67 3.92 -4.45
N GLY A 71 12.53 4.01 -3.77
CA GLY A 71 11.69 2.85 -3.51
C GLY A 71 10.33 3.27 -2.95
N PRO A 72 9.39 2.32 -2.82
CA PRO A 72 8.13 2.59 -2.17
C PRO A 72 8.35 2.94 -0.69
N SER A 73 7.40 3.65 -0.11
CA SER A 73 7.36 3.85 1.34
C SER A 73 7.21 2.49 2.07
N PRO A 74 7.48 2.42 3.37
CA PRO A 74 7.13 1.22 4.15
C PRO A 74 5.63 0.92 4.04
N ALA A 75 5.27 -0.37 3.99
CA ALA A 75 3.88 -0.77 3.83
C ALA A 75 3.01 -0.30 5.01
N THR A 76 1.82 0.19 4.70
CA THR A 76 0.83 0.64 5.70
C THR A 76 0.34 -0.53 6.55
N VAL A 77 0.04 -1.67 5.92
CA VAL A 77 -0.42 -2.88 6.60
C VAL A 77 0.78 -3.81 6.81
N PRO A 78 1.01 -4.31 8.03
CA PRO A 78 2.06 -5.29 8.30
C PRO A 78 1.86 -6.59 7.50
N SER A 79 2.98 -7.23 7.10
CA SER A 79 2.92 -8.52 6.43
C SER A 79 2.18 -9.57 7.27
N GLY A 80 1.41 -10.43 6.61
CA GLY A 80 0.54 -11.43 7.24
C GLY A 80 -0.77 -10.86 7.80
N CYS A 81 -1.07 -9.57 7.54
CA CYS A 81 -2.28 -8.92 8.01
C CYS A 81 -3.10 -8.32 6.88
N TYR A 82 -4.39 -8.05 7.16
CA TYR A 82 -5.26 -7.27 6.30
C TYR A 82 -6.20 -6.39 7.11
N ALA A 83 -6.69 -5.32 6.51
CA ALA A 83 -7.76 -4.50 7.05
C ALA A 83 -8.79 -4.17 5.98
N VAL A 84 -9.94 -3.61 6.37
CA VAL A 84 -10.99 -3.20 5.43
C VAL A 84 -11.06 -1.68 5.38
N GLU A 85 -10.89 -1.12 4.17
CA GLU A 85 -11.06 0.31 3.93
C GLU A 85 -12.53 0.62 3.73
N THR A 86 -13.10 1.41 4.63
CA THR A 86 -14.52 1.77 4.59
C THR A 86 -14.82 2.99 3.74
N GLU A 87 -13.82 3.83 3.50
CA GLU A 87 -13.95 5.03 2.69
C GLU A 87 -13.64 4.75 1.20
N PRO A 88 -14.08 5.62 0.27
CA PRO A 88 -13.78 5.46 -1.14
C PRO A 88 -12.28 5.51 -1.40
N TYR A 89 -11.76 4.61 -2.22
CA TYR A 89 -10.34 4.57 -2.56
C TYR A 89 -10.11 4.35 -4.06
N GLY A 90 -9.14 5.08 -4.60
CA GLY A 90 -8.78 5.00 -6.02
C GLY A 90 -9.73 5.76 -6.94
N GLY A 91 -9.55 5.57 -8.26
CA GLY A 91 -10.44 6.18 -9.26
C GLY A 91 -11.85 5.56 -9.27
N PRO A 92 -12.86 6.30 -9.82
CA PRO A 92 -12.72 7.61 -10.45
C PRO A 92 -12.59 8.75 -9.43
N LEU A 93 -11.85 9.79 -9.85
CA LEU A 93 -11.76 11.04 -9.10
C LEU A 93 -12.75 12.06 -9.66
N VAL A 94 -13.44 12.78 -8.78
CA VAL A 94 -14.40 13.82 -9.16
C VAL A 94 -14.11 15.12 -8.42
N VAL A 95 -14.59 16.24 -8.95
CA VAL A 95 -14.46 17.54 -8.30
C VAL A 95 -15.22 17.54 -6.99
N ALA A 96 -14.51 17.82 -5.89
CA ALA A 96 -15.10 17.95 -4.57
C ALA A 96 -15.81 19.31 -4.40
N GLN A 97 -16.83 19.35 -3.55
CA GLN A 97 -17.53 20.60 -3.19
C GLN A 97 -16.74 21.45 -2.19
N ALA A 98 -15.84 20.81 -1.42
CA ALA A 98 -14.99 21.46 -0.42
C ALA A 98 -13.58 20.88 -0.46
N PRO A 99 -12.55 21.64 -0.04
CA PRO A 99 -11.20 21.12 0.11
C PRO A 99 -11.14 19.98 1.14
N GLY A 100 -10.33 18.97 0.84
CA GLY A 100 -10.12 17.83 1.71
C GLY A 100 -9.10 16.86 1.09
N PRO A 101 -8.73 15.78 1.79
CA PRO A 101 -7.87 14.75 1.23
C PRO A 101 -8.57 14.09 0.05
N VAL A 102 -7.81 13.76 -0.99
CA VAL A 102 -8.36 13.12 -2.20
C VAL A 102 -8.92 11.73 -1.90
N MET A 103 -8.32 11.01 -0.98
CA MET A 103 -8.71 9.69 -0.48
C MET A 103 -7.98 9.39 0.83
N PRO A 104 -8.36 8.34 1.57
CA PRO A 104 -7.71 7.97 2.82
C PRO A 104 -6.17 7.87 2.69
N ARG A 105 -5.46 8.34 3.72
CA ARG A 105 -4.00 8.31 3.85
C ARG A 105 -3.19 9.00 2.74
N HIS A 106 -3.87 9.70 1.83
CA HIS A 106 -3.21 10.53 0.83
C HIS A 106 -3.05 11.97 1.36
N GLY A 107 -1.83 12.35 1.70
CA GLY A 107 -1.51 13.70 2.18
C GLY A 107 -1.56 14.79 1.11
N GLY A 108 -1.78 14.45 -0.15
CA GLY A 108 -1.78 15.37 -1.28
C GLY A 108 -3.16 15.92 -1.60
N HIS A 109 -3.21 17.18 -2.04
CA HIS A 109 -4.39 17.78 -2.64
C HIS A 109 -4.26 17.63 -4.17
N TRP A 110 -4.99 16.71 -4.74
CA TRP A 110 -5.08 16.63 -6.19
C TRP A 110 -6.17 17.59 -6.67
N ASN A 111 -5.85 18.34 -7.69
CA ASN A 111 -6.80 19.30 -8.25
C ASN A 111 -6.72 19.33 -9.78
N VAL A 112 -7.84 19.71 -10.40
CA VAL A 112 -7.94 20.03 -11.81
C VAL A 112 -8.51 21.44 -11.95
N GLU A 113 -7.85 22.30 -12.69
CA GLU A 113 -8.26 23.71 -12.85
C GLU A 113 -8.46 24.45 -11.50
N GLY A 114 -7.62 24.13 -10.52
CA GLY A 114 -7.71 24.71 -9.17
C GLY A 114 -8.86 24.19 -8.29
N LYS A 115 -9.62 23.19 -8.76
CA LYS A 115 -10.69 22.56 -8.00
C LYS A 115 -10.20 21.27 -7.37
N PRO A 116 -10.42 21.05 -6.06
CA PRO A 116 -9.99 19.82 -5.40
C PRO A 116 -10.72 18.60 -5.96
N LEU A 117 -10.02 17.48 -6.00
CA LEU A 117 -10.57 16.18 -6.39
C LEU A 117 -10.79 15.31 -5.16
N VAL A 118 -11.77 14.42 -5.23
CA VAL A 118 -12.08 13.41 -4.21
C VAL A 118 -12.40 12.08 -4.89
N SER A 119 -11.99 10.98 -4.25
CA SER A 119 -12.29 9.64 -4.73
C SER A 119 -13.80 9.34 -4.66
N GLN A 120 -14.32 8.76 -5.72
CA GLN A 120 -15.58 8.02 -5.75
C GLN A 120 -15.34 6.54 -6.11
N GLY A 121 -14.13 6.07 -5.87
CA GLY A 121 -13.79 4.66 -6.05
C GLY A 121 -14.56 3.72 -5.12
N PRO A 122 -14.30 2.43 -5.24
CA PRO A 122 -14.99 1.42 -4.43
C PRO A 122 -14.72 1.61 -2.93
N ARG A 123 -15.68 1.17 -2.12
CA ARG A 123 -15.58 1.05 -0.67
C ARG A 123 -15.46 -0.41 -0.27
N GLY A 124 -14.97 -0.68 0.94
CA GLY A 124 -14.86 -2.03 1.46
C GLY A 124 -13.70 -2.83 0.88
N ASN A 125 -12.76 -2.18 0.21
CA ASN A 125 -11.55 -2.83 -0.28
C ASN A 125 -10.76 -3.46 0.86
N ILE A 126 -10.15 -4.61 0.57
CA ILE A 126 -9.26 -5.29 1.51
C ILE A 126 -7.86 -4.76 1.29
N VAL A 127 -7.33 -4.06 2.29
CA VAL A 127 -5.97 -3.49 2.26
C VAL A 127 -5.00 -4.48 2.85
N ILE A 128 -3.94 -4.77 2.10
CA ILE A 128 -2.87 -5.68 2.49
C ILE A 128 -1.50 -5.06 2.22
N ASN A 129 -0.46 -5.67 2.80
CA ASN A 129 0.90 -5.41 2.37
C ASN A 129 1.06 -5.92 0.93
N PRO A 130 1.53 -5.10 -0.02
CA PRO A 130 1.74 -5.55 -1.40
C PRO A 130 2.64 -6.78 -1.54
N ASP A 131 3.60 -6.98 -0.61
CA ASP A 131 4.53 -8.12 -0.62
C ASP A 131 3.86 -9.45 -0.24
N ASP A 132 2.65 -9.41 0.34
CA ASP A 132 1.85 -10.60 0.60
C ASP A 132 1.04 -11.08 -0.61
N ALA A 133 1.00 -10.28 -1.69
CA ALA A 133 0.27 -10.62 -2.90
C ALA A 133 0.98 -11.70 -3.71
N ARG A 134 0.18 -12.50 -4.44
CA ARG A 134 0.67 -13.61 -5.26
C ARG A 134 0.03 -13.58 -6.64
N GLY A 135 0.86 -13.78 -7.67
CA GLY A 135 0.39 -13.99 -9.03
C GLY A 135 -0.42 -12.83 -9.62
N LEU A 136 -0.12 -11.60 -9.19
CA LEU A 136 -0.70 -10.39 -9.74
C LEU A 136 0.25 -9.76 -10.76
N GLU A 137 -0.33 -9.21 -11.83
CA GLU A 137 0.41 -8.48 -12.86
C GLU A 137 -0.07 -7.04 -12.92
N LEU A 138 0.88 -6.10 -12.93
CA LEU A 138 0.58 -4.68 -13.08
C LEU A 138 0.13 -4.41 -14.52
N GLN A 139 -1.10 -3.91 -14.67
CA GLN A 139 -1.65 -3.42 -15.94
C GLN A 139 -1.83 -1.90 -15.84
N HIS A 140 -1.21 -1.15 -16.72
CA HIS A 140 -1.33 0.31 -16.80
C HIS A 140 -1.06 1.04 -15.47
N ALA A 141 0.19 1.32 -15.21
CA ALA A 141 0.53 2.34 -14.22
C ALA A 141 0.11 3.71 -14.76
N SER A 142 -0.62 4.49 -13.97
CA SER A 142 -0.74 5.94 -14.22
C SER A 142 0.65 6.56 -14.27
N PRO A 143 0.85 7.67 -15.00
CA PRO A 143 2.11 8.38 -14.98
C PRO A 143 2.46 8.78 -13.55
N ALA A 144 3.44 8.11 -12.98
CA ALA A 144 3.92 8.31 -11.64
C ALA A 144 5.43 8.51 -11.67
N CYS A 145 5.99 9.00 -10.58
CA CYS A 145 7.41 9.25 -10.45
C CYS A 145 8.22 7.93 -10.49
N CYS A 146 7.78 6.93 -9.73
CA CYS A 146 8.56 5.71 -9.50
C CYS A 146 7.71 4.45 -9.21
N GLY A 147 6.39 4.51 -9.32
CA GLY A 147 5.53 3.38 -9.01
C GLY A 147 4.13 3.52 -9.58
N ALA A 148 3.19 2.75 -9.07
CA ALA A 148 1.79 2.80 -9.43
C ALA A 148 1.02 3.79 -8.54
N THR A 149 0.05 4.49 -9.13
CA THR A 149 -0.88 5.37 -8.42
C THR A 149 -2.31 4.83 -8.49
N PRO A 150 -3.18 5.15 -7.51
CA PRO A 150 -4.54 4.64 -7.45
C PRO A 150 -5.56 5.47 -8.25
N ASP A 151 -5.17 6.61 -8.81
CA ASP A 151 -6.06 7.57 -9.50
C ASP A 151 -6.72 7.00 -10.75
N GLY A 152 -6.06 6.07 -11.44
CA GLY A 152 -6.61 5.33 -12.58
C GLY A 152 -7.54 4.17 -12.21
N GLY A 153 -7.77 3.92 -10.93
CA GLY A 153 -8.53 2.77 -10.45
C GLY A 153 -7.72 1.47 -10.42
N MET A 154 -8.39 0.33 -10.58
CA MET A 154 -7.73 -0.98 -10.51
C MET A 154 -6.65 -1.13 -11.58
N ASN A 155 -5.48 -1.63 -11.15
CA ASN A 155 -4.28 -1.77 -11.98
C ASN A 155 -3.57 -3.12 -11.81
N GLN A 156 -4.17 -4.07 -11.09
CA GLN A 156 -3.61 -5.40 -10.88
C GLN A 156 -4.52 -6.48 -11.46
N LEU A 157 -3.95 -7.29 -12.35
CA LEU A 157 -4.63 -8.44 -12.98
C LEU A 157 -4.31 -9.73 -12.24
N CYS A 158 -5.34 -10.54 -12.05
CA CYS A 158 -5.18 -11.97 -11.81
C CYS A 158 -4.73 -12.68 -13.08
N ALA A 159 -4.07 -13.83 -12.97
CA ALA A 159 -3.65 -14.66 -14.11
C ALA A 159 -4.79 -15.02 -15.09
N CYS A 160 -6.06 -14.96 -14.67
CA CYS A 160 -7.21 -15.16 -15.54
C CYS A 160 -7.63 -13.91 -16.34
N GLY A 161 -6.90 -12.78 -16.20
CA GLY A 161 -7.19 -11.52 -16.86
C GLY A 161 -8.22 -10.63 -16.15
N THR A 162 -8.75 -11.04 -15.01
CA THR A 162 -9.67 -10.20 -14.22
C THR A 162 -8.88 -9.15 -13.43
N LEU A 163 -9.25 -7.87 -13.52
CA LEU A 163 -8.77 -6.84 -12.62
C LEU A 163 -9.30 -7.11 -11.21
N VAL A 164 -8.41 -7.19 -10.23
CA VAL A 164 -8.77 -7.62 -8.86
C VAL A 164 -8.28 -6.66 -7.78
N ALA A 165 -7.38 -5.72 -8.09
CA ALA A 165 -6.83 -4.84 -7.08
C ALA A 165 -6.29 -3.52 -7.66
N THR A 166 -6.08 -2.57 -6.74
CA THR A 166 -5.39 -1.30 -6.97
C THR A 166 -4.09 -1.30 -6.17
N LEU A 167 -2.95 -1.30 -6.84
CA LEU A 167 -1.63 -1.09 -6.22
C LEU A 167 -1.34 0.40 -6.15
N CYS A 168 -0.91 0.85 -4.98
CA CYS A 168 -0.31 2.14 -4.73
C CYS A 168 1.14 1.90 -4.26
N SER A 169 2.12 2.34 -5.05
CA SER A 169 3.55 2.09 -4.79
C SER A 169 4.45 3.23 -5.22
N ASP A 170 3.89 4.39 -5.55
CA ASP A 170 4.69 5.59 -5.82
C ASP A 170 5.38 6.07 -4.54
N CYS A 171 6.62 6.53 -4.66
CA CYS A 171 7.46 6.94 -3.52
C CYS A 171 6.88 8.07 -2.66
N CYS A 172 5.91 8.83 -3.19
CA CYS A 172 5.24 9.93 -2.48
C CYS A 172 3.91 9.51 -1.84
N LEU A 173 3.53 8.24 -1.98
CA LEU A 173 2.22 7.73 -1.58
C LEU A 173 2.38 6.55 -0.61
N PRO A 174 1.32 6.19 0.15
CA PRO A 174 1.32 4.97 0.96
C PRO A 174 1.57 3.73 0.12
N TYR A 175 2.36 2.78 0.63
CA TYR A 175 2.58 1.50 -0.03
C TYR A 175 1.50 0.51 0.38
N GLU A 176 0.51 0.34 -0.47
CA GLU A 176 -0.71 -0.41 -0.19
C GLU A 176 -1.18 -1.19 -1.43
N LEU A 177 -1.78 -2.36 -1.19
CA LEU A 177 -2.56 -3.08 -2.20
C LEU A 177 -4.00 -3.22 -1.72
N HIS A 178 -4.92 -2.65 -2.48
CA HIS A 178 -6.35 -2.68 -2.23
C HIS A 178 -7.01 -3.74 -3.11
N LEU A 179 -7.26 -4.95 -2.54
CA LEU A 179 -8.04 -5.98 -3.22
C LEU A 179 -9.50 -5.53 -3.29
N SER A 180 -10.11 -5.63 -4.47
CA SER A 180 -11.51 -5.25 -4.68
C SER A 180 -12.45 -6.26 -4.00
N ALA A 181 -13.30 -5.78 -3.09
CA ALA A 181 -14.29 -6.62 -2.42
C ALA A 181 -15.28 -7.30 -3.39
N GLU A 182 -15.45 -6.75 -4.60
CA GLU A 182 -16.31 -7.32 -5.64
C GLU A 182 -15.64 -8.44 -6.44
N HIS A 183 -14.30 -8.40 -6.55
CA HIS A 183 -13.54 -9.29 -7.43
C HIS A 183 -12.70 -10.33 -6.67
N VAL A 184 -12.72 -10.28 -5.33
CA VAL A 184 -12.06 -11.29 -4.50
C VAL A 184 -13.04 -11.85 -3.47
N ARG A 185 -12.73 -13.02 -2.92
CA ARG A 185 -13.46 -13.62 -1.80
C ARG A 185 -12.49 -14.23 -0.80
N ALA A 186 -12.84 -14.14 0.47
CA ALA A 186 -12.12 -14.80 1.54
C ALA A 186 -12.49 -16.28 1.60
N VAL A 187 -11.49 -17.13 1.79
CA VAL A 187 -11.65 -18.55 2.05
C VAL A 187 -10.82 -18.95 3.27
N ARG A 188 -11.19 -20.00 3.96
CA ARG A 188 -10.38 -20.59 5.03
C ARG A 188 -9.16 -21.26 4.41
N PRO A 189 -7.97 -21.17 5.07
CA PRO A 189 -6.76 -21.87 4.65
C PRO A 189 -6.92 -23.36 4.58
#